data_e54ca32d830afa55324270de8ad42808
#
_entry.id   e54ca32d830afa55324270de8ad42808
#
_cell.length_a   1.000
_cell.length_b   1.000
_cell.length_c   1.000
_cell.angle_alpha   90.00
_cell.angle_beta   90.00
_cell.angle_gamma   90.00
#
_symmetry.space_group_name_H-M   'P 1'
#
loop_
_entity.id
_entity.type
_entity.pdbx_description
1 polymer ?
#
loop_
_entity_poly.entity_id
_entity_poly.type
_entity_poly.pdbx_seq_one_letter_code
_entity_poly.pdbx_strand_id
1 'polypeptide(L)'
;MSSMEHQIQFTNHRGEKLAATIHLPDGPSRRGVILGHCFTCSRHTTILRFVCHALADRGFTVLRFDFSGNGQSEGRFIESTCSKQIAEMQTAADYLAGRGVSWLGLSGHSMGAMVALLAGAEIGSVRAICALAARSRIMGAADLLTPEQLQELQERGRVRFVSRGRALELSRDMFSDAARHDLGRAVASLVQPVLLVHGAKDEITPVEEAYRIQRYRPEGTRLAVVPGADHMFSGDEHRRLATELVVSWFKEQDAGAVGE
;
A
#
# COMPACT_ATOMS: atom_id res chain seq x y z
N MET A 1 -8.61 -4.30 -25.84
CA MET A 1 -9.56 -5.17 -25.09
C MET A 1 -9.51 -4.77 -23.64
N SER A 2 -10.60 -4.72 -22.92
CA SER A 2 -10.62 -4.24 -21.53
C SER A 2 -10.25 -5.40 -20.61
N SER A 3 -9.28 -5.17 -19.71
CA SER A 3 -8.94 -6.11 -18.65
C SER A 3 -10.20 -6.53 -17.85
N MET A 4 -10.32 -7.80 -17.51
CA MET A 4 -11.46 -8.31 -16.74
C MET A 4 -11.27 -8.05 -15.25
N GLU A 5 -12.29 -7.47 -14.62
CA GLU A 5 -12.31 -7.20 -13.17
C GLU A 5 -13.29 -8.16 -12.48
N HIS A 6 -12.82 -8.88 -11.45
CA HIS A 6 -13.64 -9.79 -10.65
C HIS A 6 -13.56 -9.45 -9.17
N GLN A 7 -14.73 -9.43 -8.52
CA GLN A 7 -14.83 -9.34 -7.07
C GLN A 7 -14.57 -10.73 -6.49
N ILE A 8 -13.67 -10.80 -5.51
CA ILE A 8 -13.27 -12.05 -4.85
C ILE A 8 -13.15 -11.84 -3.34
N GLN A 9 -12.98 -12.93 -2.63
CA GLN A 9 -12.59 -12.93 -1.22
C GLN A 9 -11.46 -13.95 -1.01
N PHE A 10 -10.57 -13.66 -0.07
CA PHE A 10 -9.59 -14.60 0.45
C PHE A 10 -9.49 -14.46 1.96
N THR A 11 -9.01 -15.47 2.65
CA THR A 11 -9.01 -15.52 4.12
C THR A 11 -7.62 -15.18 4.65
N ASN A 12 -7.54 -14.24 5.60
CA ASN A 12 -6.29 -13.88 6.25
C ASN A 12 -5.90 -14.92 7.34
N HIS A 13 -4.70 -14.72 7.93
CA HIS A 13 -4.14 -15.59 8.97
C HIS A 13 -4.97 -15.69 10.26
N ARG A 14 -5.99 -14.83 10.44
CA ARG A 14 -6.94 -14.84 11.57
C ARG A 14 -8.29 -15.46 11.22
N GLY A 15 -8.45 -15.98 10.00
CA GLY A 15 -9.72 -16.55 9.54
C GLY A 15 -10.73 -15.51 9.05
N GLU A 16 -10.35 -14.20 8.96
CA GLU A 16 -11.23 -13.15 8.48
C GLU A 16 -11.21 -13.10 6.95
N LYS A 17 -12.39 -12.94 6.33
CA LYS A 17 -12.52 -12.78 4.87
C LYS A 17 -12.17 -11.37 4.45
N LEU A 18 -11.17 -11.25 3.58
CA LEU A 18 -10.76 -9.99 2.97
C LEU A 18 -11.43 -9.84 1.61
N ALA A 19 -12.17 -8.76 1.45
CA ALA A 19 -12.78 -8.40 0.17
C ALA A 19 -11.73 -7.83 -0.77
N ALA A 20 -11.68 -8.33 -1.99
CA ALA A 20 -10.70 -7.94 -2.98
C ALA A 20 -11.30 -7.80 -4.38
N THR A 21 -10.56 -7.14 -5.23
CA THR A 21 -10.80 -7.09 -6.67
C THR A 21 -9.55 -7.56 -7.39
N ILE A 22 -9.67 -8.59 -8.20
CA ILE A 22 -8.61 -9.05 -9.07
C ILE A 22 -8.86 -8.56 -10.50
N HIS A 23 -7.82 -8.00 -11.11
CA HIS A 23 -7.81 -7.58 -12.51
C HIS A 23 -6.95 -8.59 -13.27
N LEU A 24 -7.52 -9.20 -14.28
CA LEU A 24 -6.87 -10.20 -15.10
C LEU A 24 -6.49 -9.59 -16.45
N PRO A 25 -5.26 -9.82 -16.92
CA PRO A 25 -4.85 -9.46 -18.28
C PRO A 25 -5.49 -10.37 -19.32
N ASP A 26 -5.38 -10.00 -20.59
CA ASP A 26 -5.72 -10.89 -21.69
C ASP A 26 -4.72 -12.07 -21.73
N GLY A 27 -5.18 -13.25 -21.33
CA GLY A 27 -4.38 -14.48 -21.28
C GLY A 27 -3.63 -14.72 -19.95
N PRO A 28 -2.92 -15.88 -19.87
CA PRO A 28 -2.21 -16.27 -18.65
C PRO A 28 -1.06 -15.32 -18.32
N SER A 29 -0.90 -14.98 -17.05
CA SER A 29 0.23 -14.18 -16.58
C SER A 29 0.88 -14.79 -15.35
N ARG A 30 2.21 -14.84 -15.34
CA ARG A 30 3.02 -15.20 -14.17
C ARG A 30 3.46 -13.96 -13.36
N ARG A 31 3.06 -12.76 -13.80
CA ARG A 31 3.39 -11.46 -13.21
C ARG A 31 2.22 -10.95 -12.40
N GLY A 32 2.46 -10.59 -11.15
CA GLY A 32 1.43 -10.06 -10.28
C GLY A 32 1.85 -8.77 -9.57
N VAL A 33 0.90 -7.91 -9.30
CA VAL A 33 1.10 -6.72 -8.46
C VAL A 33 -0.04 -6.63 -7.43
N ILE A 34 0.33 -6.41 -6.17
CA ILE A 34 -0.62 -6.21 -5.08
C ILE A 34 -0.61 -4.75 -4.67
N LEU A 35 -1.80 -4.16 -4.46
CA LEU A 35 -1.95 -2.77 -4.04
C LEU A 35 -2.72 -2.64 -2.73
N GLY A 36 -2.07 -2.00 -1.73
CA GLY A 36 -2.65 -1.61 -0.45
C GLY A 36 -3.26 -0.20 -0.48
N HIS A 37 -4.41 -0.02 0.18
CA HIS A 37 -5.09 1.29 0.26
C HIS A 37 -4.60 2.15 1.44
N CYS A 38 -4.96 3.45 1.44
CA CYS A 38 -4.62 4.40 2.50
C CYS A 38 -5.42 4.18 3.79
N PHE A 39 -4.98 4.83 4.88
CA PHE A 39 -5.64 4.80 6.18
C PHE A 39 -7.12 5.18 6.06
N THR A 40 -8.02 4.41 6.63
CA THR A 40 -9.49 4.58 6.57
C THR A 40 -10.11 4.59 5.16
N CYS A 41 -9.37 4.20 4.14
CA CYS A 41 -9.85 4.07 2.76
C CYS A 41 -10.38 2.65 2.47
N SER A 42 -10.48 2.34 1.19
CA SER A 42 -10.80 0.99 0.70
C SER A 42 -10.08 0.75 -0.63
N ARG A 43 -10.17 -0.49 -1.12
CA ARG A 43 -9.69 -0.89 -2.44
C ARG A 43 -10.28 -0.07 -3.60
N HIS A 44 -11.36 0.70 -3.34
CA HIS A 44 -12.02 1.56 -4.33
C HIS A 44 -11.38 2.96 -4.48
N THR A 45 -10.28 3.26 -3.75
CA THR A 45 -9.52 4.49 -3.91
C THR A 45 -9.17 4.73 -5.38
N THR A 46 -9.48 5.93 -5.89
CA THR A 46 -9.45 6.23 -7.32
C THR A 46 -8.11 5.93 -7.97
N ILE A 47 -6.99 6.43 -7.41
CA ILE A 47 -5.66 6.16 -7.98
C ILE A 47 -5.35 4.66 -8.05
N LEU A 48 -5.74 3.85 -7.05
CA LEU A 48 -5.52 2.41 -7.08
C LEU A 48 -6.28 1.74 -8.22
N ARG A 49 -7.53 2.17 -8.47
CA ARG A 49 -8.32 1.64 -9.59
C ARG A 49 -7.66 1.91 -10.93
N PHE A 50 -7.19 3.14 -11.17
CA PHE A 50 -6.51 3.53 -12.41
C PHE A 50 -5.23 2.71 -12.61
N VAL A 51 -4.40 2.60 -11.58
CA VAL A 51 -3.16 1.81 -11.62
C VAL A 51 -3.46 0.33 -11.92
N CYS A 52 -4.48 -0.25 -11.26
CA CYS A 52 -4.84 -1.66 -11.47
C CYS A 52 -5.26 -1.95 -12.91
N HIS A 53 -6.14 -1.13 -13.49
CA HIS A 53 -6.55 -1.29 -14.90
C HIS A 53 -5.36 -1.16 -15.84
N ALA A 54 -4.55 -0.11 -15.66
CA ALA A 54 -3.42 0.14 -16.54
C ALA A 54 -2.34 -0.97 -16.47
N LEU A 55 -2.10 -1.56 -15.30
CA LEU A 55 -1.20 -2.72 -15.14
C LEU A 55 -1.77 -3.98 -15.79
N ALA A 56 -3.08 -4.24 -15.60
CA ALA A 56 -3.74 -5.39 -16.20
C ALA A 56 -3.72 -5.33 -17.73
N ASP A 57 -3.94 -4.15 -18.32
CA ASP A 57 -3.81 -3.90 -19.76
C ASP A 57 -2.36 -4.10 -20.30
N ARG A 58 -1.38 -4.20 -19.40
CA ARG A 58 0.04 -4.47 -19.71
C ARG A 58 0.48 -5.88 -19.32
N GLY A 59 -0.48 -6.76 -19.04
CA GLY A 59 -0.24 -8.18 -18.84
C GLY A 59 0.09 -8.59 -17.41
N PHE A 60 -0.20 -7.76 -16.40
CA PHE A 60 -0.06 -8.13 -15.00
C PHE A 60 -1.41 -8.63 -14.43
N THR A 61 -1.37 -9.68 -13.62
CA THR A 61 -2.48 -9.99 -12.71
C THR A 61 -2.40 -9.03 -11.52
N VAL A 62 -3.45 -8.25 -11.27
CA VAL A 62 -3.38 -7.21 -10.24
C VAL A 62 -4.44 -7.43 -9.17
N LEU A 63 -4.02 -7.39 -7.91
CA LEU A 63 -4.89 -7.58 -6.76
C LEU A 63 -4.90 -6.30 -5.90
N ARG A 64 -6.07 -5.70 -5.70
CA ARG A 64 -6.33 -4.68 -4.70
C ARG A 64 -7.35 -5.21 -3.71
N PHE A 65 -7.12 -5.02 -2.42
CA PHE A 65 -7.99 -5.57 -1.38
C PHE A 65 -8.24 -4.56 -0.26
N ASP A 66 -9.29 -4.78 0.52
CA ASP A 66 -9.54 -4.03 1.73
C ASP A 66 -8.81 -4.71 2.89
N PHE A 67 -7.93 -4.00 3.59
CA PHE A 67 -7.39 -4.46 4.86
C PHE A 67 -8.52 -4.73 5.85
N SER A 68 -8.35 -5.70 6.73
CA SER A 68 -9.38 -6.07 7.72
C SER A 68 -9.89 -4.85 8.50
N GLY A 69 -11.19 -4.82 8.77
CA GLY A 69 -11.87 -3.69 9.41
C GLY A 69 -12.11 -2.47 8.50
N ASN A 70 -11.73 -2.57 7.20
CA ASN A 70 -11.99 -1.54 6.20
C ASN A 70 -12.88 -2.06 5.08
N GLY A 71 -13.53 -1.15 4.38
CA GLY A 71 -14.33 -1.45 3.19
C GLY A 71 -15.37 -2.53 3.44
N GLN A 72 -15.24 -3.65 2.73
CA GLN A 72 -16.11 -4.83 2.81
C GLN A 72 -15.40 -6.05 3.42
N SER A 73 -14.17 -5.90 3.93
CA SER A 73 -13.47 -6.94 4.65
C SER A 73 -14.02 -7.13 6.05
N GLU A 74 -13.99 -8.37 6.53
CA GLU A 74 -14.30 -8.70 7.92
C GLU A 74 -13.24 -8.13 8.88
N GLY A 75 -13.44 -8.34 10.17
CA GLY A 75 -12.59 -7.82 11.23
C GLY A 75 -13.02 -6.44 11.71
N ARG A 76 -12.33 -5.96 12.74
CA ARG A 76 -12.63 -4.67 13.38
C ARG A 76 -11.51 -3.69 13.09
N PHE A 77 -11.85 -2.44 12.73
CA PHE A 77 -10.85 -1.41 12.46
C PHE A 77 -9.90 -1.18 13.63
N ILE A 78 -10.41 -1.21 14.86
CA ILE A 78 -9.62 -1.07 16.10
C ILE A 78 -8.51 -2.15 16.25
N GLU A 79 -8.61 -3.25 15.52
CA GLU A 79 -7.64 -4.36 15.52
C GLU A 79 -6.70 -4.34 14.31
N SER A 80 -6.84 -3.33 13.43
CA SER A 80 -6.05 -3.20 12.21
C SER A 80 -4.67 -2.61 12.51
N THR A 81 -3.79 -3.41 13.12
CA THR A 81 -2.40 -3.04 13.44
C THR A 81 -1.50 -3.10 12.22
N CYS A 82 -0.32 -2.47 12.27
CA CYS A 82 0.68 -2.51 11.21
C CYS A 82 1.14 -3.94 10.91
N SER A 83 1.46 -4.72 11.94
CA SER A 83 1.82 -6.15 11.83
C SER A 83 0.73 -6.97 11.15
N LYS A 84 -0.55 -6.70 11.48
CA LYS A 84 -1.67 -7.39 10.85
C LYS A 84 -1.76 -7.06 9.35
N GLN A 85 -1.59 -5.80 8.97
CA GLN A 85 -1.62 -5.37 7.58
C GLN A 85 -0.46 -5.95 6.76
N ILE A 86 0.74 -6.06 7.34
CA ILE A 86 1.89 -6.75 6.71
C ILE A 86 1.56 -8.22 6.46
N ALA A 87 1.00 -8.92 7.46
CA ALA A 87 0.59 -10.31 7.32
C ALA A 87 -0.56 -10.50 6.29
N GLU A 88 -1.46 -9.53 6.15
CA GLU A 88 -2.49 -9.53 5.11
C GLU A 88 -1.91 -9.31 3.70
N MET A 89 -0.85 -8.50 3.58
CA MET A 89 -0.10 -8.37 2.33
C MET A 89 0.59 -9.69 1.96
N GLN A 90 1.17 -10.42 2.94
CA GLN A 90 1.71 -11.76 2.74
C GLN A 90 0.61 -12.73 2.28
N THR A 91 -0.56 -12.73 2.93
CA THR A 91 -1.70 -13.58 2.52
C THR A 91 -2.13 -13.30 1.09
N ALA A 92 -2.14 -12.02 0.67
CA ALA A 92 -2.43 -11.63 -0.71
C ALA A 92 -1.34 -12.14 -1.69
N ALA A 93 -0.08 -12.15 -1.28
CA ALA A 93 1.04 -12.71 -2.06
C ALA A 93 0.87 -14.23 -2.25
N ASP A 94 0.54 -14.95 -1.17
CA ASP A 94 0.28 -16.40 -1.20
C ASP A 94 -0.92 -16.74 -2.10
N TYR A 95 -1.97 -15.91 -2.03
CA TYR A 95 -3.14 -16.05 -2.91
C TYR A 95 -2.79 -15.93 -4.40
N LEU A 96 -1.95 -14.96 -4.78
CA LEU A 96 -1.48 -14.82 -6.16
C LEU A 96 -0.51 -15.94 -6.55
N ALA A 97 0.38 -16.37 -5.66
CA ALA A 97 1.28 -17.50 -5.89
C ALA A 97 0.51 -18.80 -6.17
N GLY A 98 -0.57 -19.07 -5.42
CA GLY A 98 -1.49 -20.19 -5.66
C GLY A 98 -2.21 -20.12 -7.02
N ARG A 99 -2.17 -18.97 -7.71
CA ARG A 99 -2.68 -18.77 -9.08
C ARG A 99 -1.59 -18.76 -10.15
N GLY A 100 -0.38 -19.17 -9.80
CA GLY A 100 0.73 -19.30 -10.73
C GLY A 100 1.56 -18.03 -10.94
N VAL A 101 1.33 -16.97 -10.14
CA VAL A 101 2.19 -15.79 -10.14
C VAL A 101 3.54 -16.15 -9.53
N SER A 102 4.63 -15.90 -10.25
CA SER A 102 6.00 -16.16 -9.81
C SER A 102 6.88 -14.90 -9.78
N TRP A 103 6.45 -13.82 -10.45
CA TRP A 103 7.04 -12.49 -10.32
C TRP A 103 6.04 -11.58 -9.60
N LEU A 104 6.42 -11.02 -8.46
CA LEU A 104 5.54 -10.25 -7.60
C LEU A 104 6.06 -8.83 -7.38
N GLY A 105 5.24 -7.83 -7.71
CA GLY A 105 5.41 -6.45 -7.30
C GLY A 105 4.49 -6.08 -6.13
N LEU A 106 4.96 -5.22 -5.23
CA LEU A 106 4.12 -4.59 -4.22
C LEU A 106 3.94 -3.11 -4.50
N SER A 107 2.76 -2.60 -4.26
CA SER A 107 2.44 -1.19 -4.34
C SER A 107 1.41 -0.80 -3.28
N GLY A 108 1.18 0.49 -3.16
CA GLY A 108 0.12 1.01 -2.31
C GLY A 108 0.14 2.53 -2.27
N HIS A 109 -0.88 3.09 -1.63
CA HIS A 109 -1.05 4.52 -1.47
C HIS A 109 -1.03 4.90 0.02
N SER A 110 -0.22 5.89 0.40
CA SER A 110 -0.14 6.43 1.76
C SER A 110 0.23 5.33 2.78
N MET A 111 -0.67 4.97 3.71
CA MET A 111 -0.46 3.86 4.63
C MET A 111 -0.18 2.54 3.89
N GLY A 112 -0.94 2.23 2.82
CA GLY A 112 -0.70 1.03 2.02
C GLY A 112 0.68 1.02 1.36
N ALA A 113 1.25 2.19 1.04
CA ALA A 113 2.61 2.33 0.54
C ALA A 113 3.66 2.01 1.61
N MET A 114 3.45 2.48 2.84
CA MET A 114 4.31 2.12 3.98
C MET A 114 4.25 0.61 4.27
N VAL A 115 3.04 0.02 4.26
CA VAL A 115 2.87 -1.44 4.43
C VAL A 115 3.58 -2.20 3.32
N ALA A 116 3.52 -1.74 2.06
CA ALA A 116 4.23 -2.37 0.95
C ALA A 116 5.76 -2.35 1.12
N LEU A 117 6.32 -1.24 1.64
CA LEU A 117 7.75 -1.13 1.95
C LEU A 117 8.16 -2.08 3.08
N LEU A 118 7.37 -2.14 4.17
CA LEU A 118 7.63 -3.05 5.30
C LEU A 118 7.50 -4.51 4.88
N ALA A 119 6.40 -4.86 4.20
CA ALA A 119 6.15 -6.21 3.72
C ALA A 119 7.20 -6.67 2.69
N GLY A 120 7.72 -5.75 1.89
CA GLY A 120 8.79 -6.05 0.93
C GLY A 120 10.08 -6.52 1.58
N ALA A 121 10.36 -6.09 2.82
CA ALA A 121 11.52 -6.56 3.59
C ALA A 121 11.30 -7.98 4.17
N GLU A 122 10.05 -8.44 4.29
CA GLU A 122 9.68 -9.73 4.89
C GLU A 122 9.31 -10.78 3.84
N ILE A 123 8.72 -10.38 2.70
CA ILE A 123 8.22 -11.27 1.66
C ILE A 123 9.28 -11.55 0.61
N GLY A 124 9.99 -12.66 0.71
CA GLY A 124 11.11 -13.02 -0.17
C GLY A 124 10.77 -13.19 -1.66
N SER A 125 9.50 -13.37 -2.01
CA SER A 125 9.04 -13.48 -3.41
C SER A 125 8.89 -12.13 -4.11
N VAL A 126 8.95 -11.00 -3.40
CA VAL A 126 8.83 -9.66 -3.97
C VAL A 126 10.04 -9.32 -4.82
N ARG A 127 9.81 -8.78 -6.01
CA ARG A 127 10.83 -8.41 -6.99
C ARG A 127 10.98 -6.90 -7.18
N ALA A 128 9.92 -6.13 -6.98
CA ALA A 128 9.94 -4.67 -7.08
C ALA A 128 8.86 -4.03 -6.21
N ILE A 129 9.10 -2.79 -5.77
CA ILE A 129 8.15 -2.05 -4.94
C ILE A 129 7.91 -0.67 -5.57
N CYS A 130 6.64 -0.22 -5.56
CA CYS A 130 6.27 1.15 -5.92
C CYS A 130 5.38 1.76 -4.84
N ALA A 131 5.86 2.79 -4.16
CA ALA A 131 5.17 3.43 -3.04
C ALA A 131 4.67 4.83 -3.42
N LEU A 132 3.32 5.02 -3.41
CA LEU A 132 2.68 6.30 -3.74
C LEU A 132 2.38 7.08 -2.46
N ALA A 133 2.84 8.34 -2.38
CA ALA A 133 2.59 9.26 -1.28
C ALA A 133 2.90 8.67 0.12
N ALA A 134 4.01 7.93 0.24
CA ALA A 134 4.43 7.28 1.47
C ALA A 134 5.02 8.27 2.48
N ARG A 135 4.78 8.05 3.78
CA ARG A 135 5.51 8.71 4.87
C ARG A 135 6.82 7.99 5.16
N SER A 136 7.79 8.73 5.66
CA SER A 136 9.11 8.18 6.08
C SER A 136 9.08 7.48 7.44
N ARG A 137 7.98 7.59 8.18
CA ARG A 137 7.75 6.93 9.48
C ARG A 137 6.29 6.58 9.66
N ILE A 138 6.01 5.60 10.48
CA ILE A 138 4.64 5.25 10.87
C ILE A 138 4.13 6.30 11.86
N MET A 139 2.86 6.68 11.73
CA MET A 139 2.24 7.67 12.61
C MET A 139 2.02 7.11 14.02
N GLY A 140 2.45 7.85 15.01
CA GLY A 140 2.12 7.62 16.40
C GLY A 140 0.80 8.27 16.80
N ALA A 141 0.37 8.05 18.04
CA ALA A 141 -0.88 8.61 18.56
C ALA A 141 -0.88 10.16 18.52
N ALA A 142 0.24 10.79 18.85
CA ALA A 142 0.38 12.25 18.85
C ALA A 142 0.29 12.89 17.46
N ASP A 143 0.43 12.12 16.39
CA ASP A 143 0.27 12.61 15.01
C ASP A 143 -1.20 12.68 14.57
N LEU A 144 -2.09 11.95 15.28
CA LEU A 144 -3.48 11.75 14.88
C LEU A 144 -4.50 12.29 15.88
N LEU A 145 -4.14 12.41 17.15
CA LEU A 145 -5.06 12.62 18.24
C LEU A 145 -4.82 13.97 18.91
N THR A 146 -5.92 14.60 19.38
CA THR A 146 -5.85 15.78 20.24
C THR A 146 -5.33 15.43 21.65
N PRO A 147 -4.89 16.39 22.47
CA PRO A 147 -4.47 16.13 23.84
C PRO A 147 -5.54 15.39 24.66
N GLU A 148 -6.82 15.75 24.52
CA GLU A 148 -7.94 15.12 25.21
C GLU A 148 -8.13 13.67 24.75
N GLN A 149 -7.99 13.40 23.46
CA GLN A 149 -8.07 12.07 22.89
C GLN A 149 -6.86 11.21 23.32
N LEU A 150 -5.68 11.80 23.48
CA LEU A 150 -4.50 11.09 24.00
C LEU A 150 -4.72 10.68 25.45
N GLN A 151 -5.30 11.54 26.26
CA GLN A 151 -5.68 11.23 27.64
C GLN A 151 -6.73 10.09 27.66
N GLU A 152 -7.80 10.18 26.85
CA GLU A 152 -8.80 9.11 26.76
C GLU A 152 -8.18 7.77 26.34
N LEU A 153 -7.27 7.78 25.33
CA LEU A 153 -6.55 6.60 24.90
C LEU A 153 -5.71 6.00 26.03
N GLN A 154 -5.05 6.84 26.83
CA GLN A 154 -4.24 6.40 27.96
C GLN A 154 -5.09 5.78 29.07
N GLU A 155 -6.24 6.38 29.38
CA GLU A 155 -7.12 5.93 30.48
C GLU A 155 -7.91 4.67 30.09
N ARG A 156 -8.49 4.65 28.86
CA ARG A 156 -9.43 3.61 28.41
C ARG A 156 -8.84 2.58 27.46
N GLY A 157 -7.60 2.76 27.00
CA GLY A 157 -6.96 1.91 26.00
C GLY A 157 -7.53 2.04 24.58
N ARG A 158 -8.54 2.90 24.40
CA ARG A 158 -9.18 3.18 23.10
C ARG A 158 -9.76 4.58 23.08
N VAL A 159 -9.92 5.13 21.85
CA VAL A 159 -10.46 6.48 21.63
C VAL A 159 -11.29 6.52 20.35
N ARG A 160 -12.34 7.32 20.36
CA ARG A 160 -13.13 7.62 19.16
C ARG A 160 -12.34 8.51 18.21
N PHE A 161 -12.41 8.16 16.94
CA PHE A 161 -11.76 8.87 15.85
C PHE A 161 -12.74 9.02 14.69
N VAL A 162 -12.85 10.22 14.12
CA VAL A 162 -13.70 10.46 12.96
C VAL A 162 -12.82 10.67 11.74
N SER A 163 -13.01 9.88 10.71
CA SER A 163 -12.32 10.03 9.45
C SER A 163 -13.27 9.81 8.27
N ARG A 164 -13.26 10.74 7.33
CA ARG A 164 -14.11 10.71 6.12
C ARG A 164 -15.59 10.48 6.43
N GLY A 165 -16.10 11.12 7.51
CA GLY A 165 -17.49 10.98 7.98
C GLY A 165 -17.82 9.66 8.67
N ARG A 166 -16.83 8.76 8.88
CA ARG A 166 -17.00 7.50 9.61
C ARG A 166 -16.51 7.64 11.05
N ALA A 167 -17.33 7.21 11.99
CA ALA A 167 -16.91 7.05 13.39
C ALA A 167 -16.16 5.71 13.51
N LEU A 168 -14.93 5.78 13.97
CA LEU A 168 -14.01 4.67 14.15
C LEU A 168 -13.49 4.65 15.59
N GLU A 169 -12.83 3.57 15.99
CA GLU A 169 -12.08 3.52 17.24
C GLU A 169 -10.62 3.18 16.93
N LEU A 170 -9.71 3.87 17.61
CA LEU A 170 -8.28 3.56 17.63
C LEU A 170 -7.92 2.96 19.00
N SER A 171 -7.06 1.95 19.02
CA SER A 171 -6.59 1.31 20.25
C SER A 171 -5.16 1.67 20.58
N ARG A 172 -4.80 1.53 21.85
CA ARG A 172 -3.40 1.61 22.31
C ARG A 172 -2.54 0.58 21.59
N ASP A 173 -3.09 -0.61 21.31
CA ASP A 173 -2.39 -1.69 20.64
C ASP A 173 -1.99 -1.34 19.20
N MET A 174 -2.81 -0.57 18.46
CA MET A 174 -2.46 -0.08 17.12
C MET A 174 -1.18 0.78 17.17
N PHE A 175 -1.07 1.66 18.15
CA PHE A 175 0.09 2.56 18.27
C PHE A 175 1.32 1.85 18.86
N SER A 176 1.14 0.97 19.82
CA SER A 176 2.25 0.18 20.38
C SER A 176 2.79 -0.84 19.37
N ASP A 177 1.94 -1.39 18.51
CA ASP A 177 2.35 -2.22 17.38
C ASP A 177 3.12 -1.38 16.35
N ALA A 178 2.57 -0.24 15.94
CA ALA A 178 3.20 0.68 15.00
C ALA A 178 4.61 1.10 15.45
N ALA A 179 4.81 1.35 16.74
CA ALA A 179 6.11 1.74 17.30
C ALA A 179 7.19 0.64 17.23
N ARG A 180 6.82 -0.62 16.96
CA ARG A 180 7.78 -1.72 16.77
C ARG A 180 8.35 -1.80 15.36
N HIS A 181 7.76 -1.08 14.42
CA HIS A 181 8.18 -1.08 13.02
C HIS A 181 9.01 0.17 12.70
N ASP A 182 10.27 -0.05 12.36
CA ASP A 182 11.17 0.98 11.87
C ASP A 182 11.21 0.96 10.33
N LEU A 183 10.47 1.89 9.71
CA LEU A 183 10.40 2.00 8.26
C LEU A 183 11.76 2.32 7.63
N GLY A 184 12.57 3.16 8.30
CA GLY A 184 13.91 3.51 7.82
C GLY A 184 14.82 2.29 7.74
N ARG A 185 14.82 1.48 8.80
CA ARG A 185 15.59 0.23 8.85
C ARG A 185 15.07 -0.78 7.81
N ALA A 186 13.74 -0.91 7.67
CA ALA A 186 13.16 -1.80 6.69
C ALA A 186 13.56 -1.40 5.26
N VAL A 187 13.44 -0.11 4.89
CA VAL A 187 13.86 0.39 3.57
C VAL A 187 15.36 0.19 3.33
N ALA A 188 16.20 0.44 4.33
CA ALA A 188 17.64 0.23 4.23
C ALA A 188 18.02 -1.24 3.99
N SER A 189 17.20 -2.19 4.47
CA SER A 189 17.43 -3.63 4.29
C SER A 189 16.85 -4.21 3.00
N LEU A 190 16.04 -3.45 2.27
CA LEU A 190 15.45 -3.93 1.01
C LEU A 190 16.55 -4.27 -0.01
N VAL A 191 16.41 -5.41 -0.65
CA VAL A 191 17.26 -5.79 -1.81
C VAL A 191 16.54 -5.45 -3.13
N GLN A 192 15.22 -5.37 -3.09
CA GLN A 192 14.38 -5.06 -4.24
C GLN A 192 14.51 -3.59 -4.64
N PRO A 193 14.45 -3.27 -5.93
CA PRO A 193 14.36 -1.88 -6.38
C PRO A 193 13.04 -1.23 -5.95
N VAL A 194 13.12 0.05 -5.58
CA VAL A 194 12.01 0.85 -5.08
C VAL A 194 11.80 2.07 -5.95
N LEU A 195 10.54 2.33 -6.35
CA LEU A 195 10.11 3.62 -6.87
C LEU A 195 9.21 4.31 -5.83
N LEU A 196 9.52 5.55 -5.52
CA LEU A 196 8.63 6.47 -4.80
C LEU A 196 7.95 7.39 -5.82
N VAL A 197 6.62 7.50 -5.77
CA VAL A 197 5.83 8.47 -6.55
C VAL A 197 5.14 9.41 -5.58
N HIS A 198 5.40 10.71 -5.68
CA HIS A 198 4.90 11.68 -4.71
C HIS A 198 4.38 12.95 -5.37
N GLY A 199 3.28 13.51 -4.83
CA GLY A 199 2.74 14.78 -5.30
C GLY A 199 3.53 15.97 -4.76
N ALA A 200 3.88 16.93 -5.64
CA ALA A 200 4.61 18.13 -5.22
C ALA A 200 3.80 19.07 -4.32
N LYS A 201 2.46 18.95 -4.33
CA LYS A 201 1.54 19.72 -3.48
C LYS A 201 0.77 18.82 -2.52
N ASP A 202 1.39 17.74 -2.06
CA ASP A 202 0.81 16.86 -1.07
C ASP A 202 0.83 17.55 0.31
N GLU A 203 -0.35 18.00 0.76
CA GLU A 203 -0.54 18.68 2.03
C GLU A 203 -0.70 17.72 3.23
N ILE A 204 -1.01 16.45 2.96
CA ILE A 204 -1.20 15.42 3.99
C ILE A 204 0.15 14.76 4.35
N THR A 205 0.93 14.47 3.33
CA THR A 205 2.27 13.89 3.45
C THR A 205 3.21 14.74 2.59
N PRO A 206 3.89 15.74 3.16
CA PRO A 206 4.78 16.61 2.40
C PRO A 206 5.84 15.81 1.61
N VAL A 207 6.22 16.30 0.42
CA VAL A 207 7.16 15.62 -0.49
C VAL A 207 8.53 15.35 0.16
N GLU A 208 8.88 16.08 1.18
CA GLU A 208 10.07 15.87 2.03
C GLU A 208 10.11 14.47 2.65
N GLU A 209 8.95 13.86 2.88
CA GLU A 209 8.86 12.49 3.38
C GLU A 209 9.43 11.49 2.36
N ALA A 210 9.15 11.69 1.06
CA ALA A 210 9.72 10.86 0.01
C ALA A 210 11.25 11.05 -0.09
N TYR A 211 11.75 12.27 0.02
CA TYR A 211 13.20 12.52 0.08
C TYR A 211 13.86 11.86 1.30
N ARG A 212 13.16 11.81 2.45
CA ARG A 212 13.66 11.09 3.63
C ARG A 212 13.72 9.59 3.39
N ILE A 213 12.68 8.99 2.78
CA ILE A 213 12.69 7.56 2.42
C ILE A 213 13.84 7.24 1.47
N GLN A 214 14.04 8.06 0.43
CA GLN A 214 15.12 7.88 -0.53
C GLN A 214 16.50 7.88 0.15
N ARG A 215 16.71 8.72 1.16
CA ARG A 215 17.98 8.78 1.92
C ARG A 215 18.29 7.52 2.72
N TYR A 216 17.30 6.71 3.10
CA TYR A 216 17.54 5.44 3.76
C TYR A 216 18.24 4.41 2.86
N ARG A 217 18.03 4.51 1.54
CA ARG A 217 18.65 3.63 0.53
C ARG A 217 18.78 4.35 -0.82
N PRO A 218 19.75 5.26 -1.00
CA PRO A 218 19.84 6.13 -2.17
C PRO A 218 19.99 5.38 -3.50
N GLU A 219 20.86 4.36 -3.54
CA GLU A 219 21.18 3.63 -4.77
C GLU A 219 20.05 2.68 -5.23
N GLY A 220 19.22 2.21 -4.29
CA GLY A 220 18.13 1.28 -4.59
C GLY A 220 16.74 1.91 -4.68
N THR A 221 16.65 3.25 -4.53
CA THR A 221 15.37 3.97 -4.47
C THR A 221 15.35 5.12 -5.46
N ARG A 222 14.49 5.04 -6.46
CA ARG A 222 14.17 6.15 -7.37
C ARG A 222 13.04 6.98 -6.79
N LEU A 223 13.05 8.29 -7.03
CA LEU A 223 11.96 9.20 -6.68
C LEU A 223 11.45 9.90 -7.93
N ALA A 224 10.15 9.85 -8.14
CA ALA A 224 9.42 10.62 -9.15
C ALA A 224 8.41 11.56 -8.47
N VAL A 225 8.64 12.85 -8.58
CA VAL A 225 7.74 13.88 -8.06
C VAL A 225 6.79 14.31 -9.16
N VAL A 226 5.46 14.22 -8.91
CA VAL A 226 4.42 14.65 -9.85
C VAL A 226 4.12 16.12 -9.59
N PRO A 227 4.47 17.05 -10.54
CA PRO A 227 4.25 18.46 -10.35
C PRO A 227 2.78 18.80 -10.11
N GLY A 228 2.49 19.62 -9.10
CA GLY A 228 1.14 20.09 -8.80
C GLY A 228 0.17 19.06 -8.19
N ALA A 229 0.55 17.79 -8.09
CA ALA A 229 -0.31 16.74 -7.55
C ALA A 229 -0.49 16.88 -6.04
N ASP A 230 -1.71 16.65 -5.57
CA ASP A 230 -2.10 16.50 -4.16
C ASP A 230 -1.87 15.06 -3.66
N HIS A 231 -2.19 14.82 -2.38
CA HIS A 231 -2.06 13.50 -1.74
C HIS A 231 -2.80 12.38 -2.48
N MET A 232 -3.99 12.66 -3.03
CA MET A 232 -4.87 11.67 -3.64
C MET A 232 -4.66 11.53 -5.15
N PHE A 233 -3.77 12.33 -5.75
CA PHE A 233 -3.65 12.46 -7.21
C PHE A 233 -5.00 12.78 -7.85
N SER A 234 -5.71 13.75 -7.28
CA SER A 234 -7.12 14.05 -7.60
C SER A 234 -7.31 14.60 -9.00
N GLY A 235 -6.35 15.38 -9.52
CA GLY A 235 -6.38 15.88 -10.90
C GLY A 235 -6.19 14.77 -11.93
N ASP A 236 -6.94 14.80 -13.02
CA ASP A 236 -6.89 13.74 -14.04
C ASP A 236 -5.49 13.60 -14.66
N GLU A 237 -4.80 14.71 -14.95
CA GLU A 237 -3.44 14.68 -15.47
C GLU A 237 -2.45 14.11 -14.45
N HIS A 238 -2.55 14.53 -13.19
CA HIS A 238 -1.71 14.03 -12.10
C HIS A 238 -1.88 12.53 -11.91
N ARG A 239 -3.13 12.06 -11.95
CA ARG A 239 -3.48 10.64 -11.83
C ARG A 239 -2.94 9.83 -13.01
N ARG A 240 -3.09 10.36 -14.23
CA ARG A 240 -2.55 9.73 -15.44
C ARG A 240 -1.03 9.61 -15.35
N LEU A 241 -0.33 10.68 -15.00
CA LEU A 241 1.13 10.68 -14.87
C LEU A 241 1.61 9.72 -13.78
N ALA A 242 0.99 9.75 -12.59
CA ALA A 242 1.31 8.81 -11.51
C ALA A 242 1.10 7.34 -11.95
N THR A 243 -0.01 7.07 -12.67
CA THR A 243 -0.30 5.73 -13.19
C THR A 243 0.75 5.28 -14.22
N GLU A 244 1.15 6.15 -15.14
CA GLU A 244 2.18 5.86 -16.15
C GLU A 244 3.54 5.55 -15.50
N LEU A 245 3.92 6.29 -14.45
CA LEU A 245 5.14 6.04 -13.68
C LEU A 245 5.12 4.66 -13.04
N VAL A 246 4.02 4.28 -12.38
CA VAL A 246 3.87 2.95 -11.75
C VAL A 246 3.95 1.83 -12.79
N VAL A 247 3.23 1.97 -13.90
CA VAL A 247 3.20 0.96 -14.98
C VAL A 247 4.57 0.80 -15.63
N SER A 248 5.22 1.91 -15.96
CA SER A 248 6.56 1.90 -16.57
C SER A 248 7.57 1.24 -15.65
N TRP A 249 7.50 1.55 -14.35
CA TRP A 249 8.34 0.94 -13.33
C TRP A 249 8.24 -0.57 -13.30
N PHE A 250 7.05 -1.13 -13.11
CA PHE A 250 6.90 -2.58 -13.01
C PHE A 250 7.25 -3.30 -14.32
N LYS A 251 7.01 -2.69 -15.49
CA LYS A 251 7.46 -3.23 -16.77
C LYS A 251 8.99 -3.28 -16.89
N GLU A 252 9.67 -2.21 -16.45
CA GLU A 252 11.13 -2.15 -16.46
C GLU A 252 11.73 -3.25 -15.57
N GLN A 253 11.20 -3.43 -14.36
CA GLN A 253 11.70 -4.41 -13.41
C GLN A 253 11.41 -5.86 -13.82
N ASP A 254 10.29 -6.12 -14.49
CA ASP A 254 9.97 -7.44 -15.05
C ASP A 254 10.90 -7.79 -16.22
N ALA A 255 11.20 -6.86 -17.12
CA ALA A 255 12.10 -7.08 -18.25
C ALA A 255 13.54 -7.39 -17.80
N GLY A 256 14.01 -6.80 -16.71
CA GLY A 256 15.31 -7.08 -16.11
C GLY A 256 15.44 -8.49 -15.54
N ALA A 257 14.32 -9.08 -15.11
CA ALA A 257 14.29 -10.43 -14.53
C ALA A 257 14.32 -11.56 -15.57
N VAL A 258 14.09 -11.28 -16.85
CA VAL A 258 14.10 -12.27 -17.95
C VAL A 258 15.51 -12.45 -18.54
N GLY A 259 16.47 -11.62 -18.15
CA GLY A 259 17.85 -11.61 -18.64
C GLY A 259 18.87 -12.34 -17.74
N GLU A 260 18.43 -12.87 -16.59
CA GLU A 260 19.23 -13.70 -15.68
C GLU A 260 18.73 -15.17 -15.74
#